data_3d85353d3f827a7746756e5f88fb3723
#
_entry.id   3d85353d3f827a7746756e5f88fb3723
#
_cell.length_a   1.000
_cell.length_b   1.000
_cell.length_c   1.000
_cell.angle_alpha   90.00
_cell.angle_beta   90.00
_cell.angle_gamma   90.00
#
_symmetry.space_group_name_H-M   'P 1'
#
loop_
_entity.id
_entity.type
_entity.pdbx_description
1 polymer ?
#
loop_
_entity_poly.entity_id
_entity_poly.type
_entity_poly.pdbx_seq_one_letter_code
_entity_poly.pdbx_strand_id
1 'polypeptide(L)'
;MTLKKTYLWFIIVMLCNLNLTAQTTTARRSSPLTVAPPLSISLSSERLERIDSMLKQSLRDNTIPGAVALIVRNGRIVFHEAYGNADANGKKLQKDAIFRIASQSKAITSTAVMMLWEEGKFRLDDPISKYIPEFKNPEVLVNFKYADTTYTSRPANKEITIRHLLTHTSGLGYGVIDGDERMKMLYHKAGTTDLFTTEPVTIKEVVMKLAKLPLHHDPGEKYTYSMGLDVLGYFIEVISGMSFEAYLQKHLFEPLGMDDTGFYLPTSKGDRLVAIQHKVNDKWENYPNTFYDVNYPIKGAKTFFSGGAGLSSTAKDYATFLQMYLNGGELNGIRFLSRTTIATMMANQTMDLYGNGDQHYGLAFGVLTEQGQAKGGLGSTGTFVWGGYFNTQYFADPKEKIIGIILKQTQGSTGDQTSWKFKQMVMTTIDD
;
A
#
# COMPACT_ATOMS: atom_id res chain seq x y z
N MET A 1 27.45 -90.90 -20.34
CA MET A 1 26.41 -90.21 -21.17
C MET A 1 25.50 -89.44 -20.29
N THR A 2 25.81 -88.14 -20.04
CA THR A 2 25.25 -87.27 -18.98
C THR A 2 24.38 -86.20 -19.64
N LEU A 3 23.09 -86.21 -19.32
CA LEU A 3 22.14 -85.17 -19.71
C LEU A 3 22.32 -83.97 -18.77
N LYS A 4 22.61 -82.79 -19.26
CA LYS A 4 22.56 -81.51 -18.57
C LYS A 4 21.12 -80.98 -18.59
N LYS A 5 20.49 -80.79 -17.42
CA LYS A 5 19.23 -80.09 -17.24
C LYS A 5 19.50 -78.59 -17.17
N THR A 6 18.94 -77.81 -18.08
CA THR A 6 18.96 -76.35 -18.11
C THR A 6 17.69 -75.86 -17.43
N TYR A 7 17.83 -75.14 -16.31
CA TYR A 7 16.70 -74.49 -15.62
C TYR A 7 16.50 -73.08 -16.24
N LEU A 8 15.32 -72.87 -16.80
CA LEU A 8 14.89 -71.60 -17.31
C LEU A 8 14.15 -70.87 -16.17
N TRP A 9 14.70 -69.78 -15.67
CA TRP A 9 14.05 -68.91 -14.71
C TRP A 9 13.17 -67.91 -15.43
N PHE A 10 11.85 -67.99 -15.26
CA PHE A 10 10.89 -66.95 -15.64
C PHE A 10 10.83 -65.91 -14.52
N ILE A 11 11.36 -64.70 -14.79
CA ILE A 11 11.14 -63.53 -13.91
C ILE A 11 9.84 -62.88 -14.38
N ILE A 12 8.78 -63.03 -13.58
CA ILE A 12 7.53 -62.27 -13.75
C ILE A 12 7.77 -60.90 -13.13
N VAL A 13 7.95 -59.86 -13.97
CA VAL A 13 7.93 -58.46 -13.52
C VAL A 13 6.48 -58.05 -13.38
N MET A 14 6.01 -58.02 -12.15
CA MET A 14 4.70 -57.48 -11.77
C MET A 14 4.76 -55.95 -11.78
N LEU A 15 4.35 -55.29 -12.86
CA LEU A 15 4.19 -53.84 -12.97
C LEU A 15 2.99 -53.42 -12.12
N CYS A 16 3.24 -53.06 -10.86
CA CYS A 16 2.27 -52.29 -10.07
C CYS A 16 2.16 -50.90 -10.63
N ASN A 17 1.12 -50.63 -11.41
CA ASN A 17 0.69 -49.27 -11.74
C ASN A 17 0.14 -48.61 -10.46
N LEU A 18 0.99 -47.94 -9.70
CA LEU A 18 0.59 -46.99 -8.67
C LEU A 18 0.05 -45.74 -9.37
N ASN A 19 -1.25 -45.71 -9.59
CA ASN A 19 -1.95 -44.45 -9.88
C ASN A 19 -1.82 -43.53 -8.63
N LEU A 20 -0.76 -42.74 -8.58
CA LEU A 20 -0.71 -41.58 -7.69
C LEU A 20 -1.74 -40.55 -8.24
N THR A 21 -2.98 -40.66 -7.82
CA THR A 21 -3.89 -39.53 -7.86
C THR A 21 -3.33 -38.48 -6.91
N ALA A 22 -2.61 -37.52 -7.45
CA ALA A 22 -2.31 -36.30 -6.72
C ALA A 22 -3.67 -35.64 -6.40
N GLN A 23 -4.18 -35.92 -5.20
CA GLN A 23 -5.23 -35.11 -4.60
C GLN A 23 -4.64 -33.71 -4.44
N THR A 24 -4.90 -32.84 -5.41
CA THR A 24 -4.84 -31.39 -5.20
C THR A 24 -5.90 -31.09 -4.14
N THR A 25 -5.51 -31.21 -2.88
CA THR A 25 -6.22 -30.57 -1.79
C THR A 25 -6.14 -29.09 -2.09
N THR A 26 -7.17 -28.53 -2.72
CA THR A 26 -7.47 -27.12 -2.62
C THR A 26 -7.61 -26.87 -1.12
N ALA A 27 -6.51 -26.49 -0.49
CA ALA A 27 -6.53 -26.03 0.89
C ALA A 27 -7.57 -24.90 0.91
N ARG A 28 -8.70 -25.15 1.57
CA ARG A 28 -9.74 -24.17 1.80
C ARG A 28 -9.02 -23.00 2.47
N ARG A 29 -8.82 -21.88 1.73
CA ARG A 29 -8.17 -20.69 2.27
C ARG A 29 -8.95 -20.26 3.49
N SER A 30 -8.48 -20.63 4.67
CA SER A 30 -9.02 -20.09 5.92
C SER A 30 -8.69 -18.60 5.92
N SER A 31 -9.65 -17.75 6.30
CA SER A 31 -9.34 -16.35 6.52
C SER A 31 -8.13 -16.26 7.47
N PRO A 32 -7.05 -15.57 7.08
CA PRO A 32 -5.84 -15.52 7.90
C PRO A 32 -6.08 -14.84 9.25
N LEU A 33 -7.10 -14.00 9.33
CA LEU A 33 -7.51 -13.31 10.55
C LEU A 33 -8.83 -13.90 11.04
N THR A 34 -8.86 -14.36 12.29
CA THR A 34 -10.05 -14.92 12.94
C THR A 34 -10.52 -14.00 14.05
N VAL A 35 -11.84 -13.99 14.31
CA VAL A 35 -12.43 -13.19 15.40
C VAL A 35 -12.13 -13.87 16.75
N ALA A 36 -11.83 -13.06 17.77
CA ALA A 36 -11.68 -13.50 19.15
C ALA A 36 -12.30 -12.51 20.14
N PRO A 37 -12.75 -13.00 21.33
CA PRO A 37 -13.13 -12.09 22.40
C PRO A 37 -11.93 -11.25 22.88
N PRO A 38 -12.10 -9.96 23.16
CA PRO A 38 -10.98 -9.07 23.54
C PRO A 38 -10.18 -9.57 24.74
N LEU A 39 -10.87 -10.02 25.79
CA LEU A 39 -10.24 -10.53 27.02
C LEU A 39 -9.34 -11.76 26.79
N SER A 40 -9.62 -12.56 25.75
CA SER A 40 -8.81 -13.74 25.45
C SER A 40 -7.41 -13.41 24.90
N ILE A 41 -7.16 -12.14 24.59
CA ILE A 41 -5.90 -11.63 24.06
C ILE A 41 -5.46 -10.35 24.78
N SER A 42 -5.83 -10.22 26.05
CA SER A 42 -5.42 -9.15 26.95
C SER A 42 -5.78 -7.74 26.43
N LEU A 43 -7.02 -7.57 25.95
CA LEU A 43 -7.59 -6.27 25.62
C LEU A 43 -8.83 -6.00 26.47
N SER A 44 -8.93 -4.78 27.00
CA SER A 44 -10.06 -4.32 27.78
C SER A 44 -11.30 -4.11 26.91
N SER A 45 -12.35 -4.88 27.15
CA SER A 45 -13.65 -4.73 26.46
C SER A 45 -14.26 -3.36 26.73
N GLU A 46 -14.17 -2.84 27.96
CA GLU A 46 -14.65 -1.50 28.34
C GLU A 46 -13.99 -0.40 27.51
N ARG A 47 -12.66 -0.50 27.33
CA ARG A 47 -11.91 0.52 26.55
C ARG A 47 -12.21 0.42 25.05
N LEU A 48 -12.54 -0.78 24.53
CA LEU A 48 -13.06 -0.94 23.16
C LEU A 48 -14.43 -0.27 22.99
N GLU A 49 -15.33 -0.37 23.98
CA GLU A 49 -16.61 0.34 23.97
C GLU A 49 -16.46 1.86 23.94
N ARG A 50 -15.38 2.40 24.51
CA ARG A 50 -15.06 3.83 24.41
C ARG A 50 -14.71 4.22 22.97
N ILE A 51 -14.05 3.35 22.20
CA ILE A 51 -13.77 3.56 20.78
C ILE A 51 -15.08 3.61 19.98
N ASP A 52 -15.99 2.66 20.21
CA ASP A 52 -17.32 2.66 19.64
C ASP A 52 -18.07 3.96 19.92
N SER A 53 -18.04 4.40 21.18
CA SER A 53 -18.69 5.65 21.62
C SER A 53 -18.05 6.88 20.96
N MET A 54 -16.73 6.92 20.80
CA MET A 54 -16.01 8.00 20.13
C MET A 54 -16.38 8.09 18.66
N LEU A 55 -16.45 6.97 17.95
CA LEU A 55 -16.82 6.92 16.53
C LEU A 55 -18.29 7.35 16.32
N LYS A 56 -19.19 6.90 17.18
CA LYS A 56 -20.59 7.37 17.19
C LYS A 56 -20.70 8.86 17.48
N GLN A 57 -19.86 9.38 18.39
CA GLN A 57 -19.85 10.82 18.68
C GLN A 57 -19.32 11.62 17.48
N SER A 58 -18.29 11.15 16.78
CA SER A 58 -17.76 11.81 15.59
C SER A 58 -18.82 11.95 14.48
N LEU A 59 -19.75 10.97 14.37
CA LEU A 59 -20.90 11.09 13.47
C LEU A 59 -21.90 12.14 13.94
N ARG A 60 -22.27 12.13 15.25
CA ARG A 60 -23.21 13.13 15.82
C ARG A 60 -22.68 14.54 15.69
N ASP A 61 -21.37 14.73 15.89
CA ASP A 61 -20.68 16.01 15.75
C ASP A 61 -20.47 16.39 14.27
N ASN A 62 -20.98 15.59 13.34
CA ASN A 62 -20.82 15.79 11.90
C ASN A 62 -19.35 15.93 11.45
N THR A 63 -18.39 15.35 12.21
CA THR A 63 -16.96 15.41 11.89
C THR A 63 -16.59 14.48 10.73
N ILE A 64 -17.25 13.33 10.64
CA ILE A 64 -17.09 12.34 9.56
C ILE A 64 -18.46 11.89 9.04
N PRO A 65 -18.57 11.53 7.74
CA PRO A 65 -19.81 10.98 7.19
C PRO A 65 -19.97 9.49 7.48
N GLY A 66 -18.86 8.79 7.63
CA GLY A 66 -18.79 7.37 7.92
C GLY A 66 -17.36 6.88 8.04
N ALA A 67 -17.18 5.74 8.70
CA ALA A 67 -15.90 5.06 8.82
C ALA A 67 -16.08 3.55 9.01
N VAL A 68 -15.12 2.76 8.50
CA VAL A 68 -14.90 1.38 8.94
C VAL A 68 -13.66 1.36 9.82
N ALA A 69 -13.78 0.81 11.02
CA ALA A 69 -12.68 0.67 11.97
C ALA A 69 -12.44 -0.82 12.26
N LEU A 70 -11.16 -1.22 12.27
CA LEU A 70 -10.75 -2.59 12.52
C LEU A 70 -9.54 -2.61 13.45
N ILE A 71 -9.56 -3.52 14.44
CA ILE A 71 -8.45 -3.75 15.36
C ILE A 71 -8.13 -5.24 15.35
N VAL A 72 -6.85 -5.55 15.17
CA VAL A 72 -6.30 -6.90 15.25
C VAL A 72 -5.23 -6.92 16.33
N ARG A 73 -5.22 -7.92 17.20
CA ARG A 73 -4.09 -8.23 18.10
C ARG A 73 -3.74 -9.70 18.02
N ASN A 74 -2.46 -10.02 17.92
CA ASN A 74 -1.96 -11.41 17.82
C ASN A 74 -2.64 -12.21 16.69
N GLY A 75 -2.92 -11.60 15.54
CA GLY A 75 -3.64 -12.24 14.42
C GLY A 75 -5.13 -12.46 14.65
N ARG A 76 -5.72 -11.84 15.69
CA ARG A 76 -7.14 -11.97 16.03
C ARG A 76 -7.86 -10.65 15.87
N ILE A 77 -8.96 -10.64 15.13
CA ILE A 77 -9.85 -9.48 15.01
C ILE A 77 -10.64 -9.37 16.31
N VAL A 78 -10.54 -8.23 16.97
CA VAL A 78 -11.26 -7.94 18.24
C VAL A 78 -12.27 -6.82 18.09
N PHE A 79 -12.16 -6.07 17.02
CA PHE A 79 -13.06 -4.98 16.70
C PHE A 79 -13.14 -4.86 15.17
N HIS A 80 -14.34 -4.86 14.61
CA HIS A 80 -14.54 -4.62 13.20
C HIS A 80 -15.96 -4.07 13.01
N GLU A 81 -16.08 -2.76 12.94
CA GLU A 81 -17.36 -2.06 12.92
C GLU A 81 -17.42 -1.02 11.80
N ALA A 82 -18.64 -0.78 11.30
CA ALA A 82 -18.94 0.23 10.30
C ALA A 82 -19.88 1.27 10.90
N TYR A 83 -19.63 2.54 10.60
CA TYR A 83 -20.34 3.68 11.15
C TYR A 83 -20.78 4.63 10.05
N GLY A 84 -21.99 5.17 10.15
CA GLY A 84 -22.49 6.21 9.25
C GLY A 84 -22.87 5.70 7.85
N ASN A 85 -22.58 6.52 6.84
CA ASN A 85 -23.06 6.33 5.48
C ASN A 85 -21.92 6.12 4.48
N ALA A 86 -22.19 5.30 3.47
CA ALA A 86 -21.27 5.06 2.35
C ALA A 86 -21.36 6.14 1.26
N ASP A 87 -22.40 6.94 1.26
CA ASP A 87 -22.61 8.06 0.35
C ASP A 87 -23.47 9.16 0.99
N ALA A 88 -23.58 10.29 0.32
CA ALA A 88 -24.40 11.42 0.77
C ALA A 88 -25.91 11.19 0.67
N ASN A 89 -26.36 10.11 0.00
CA ASN A 89 -27.78 9.75 -0.14
C ASN A 89 -28.27 8.87 1.03
N GLY A 90 -27.43 8.59 2.01
CA GLY A 90 -27.80 7.85 3.21
C GLY A 90 -27.64 6.33 3.12
N LYS A 91 -26.98 5.80 2.09
CA LYS A 91 -26.65 4.38 2.01
C LYS A 91 -25.77 3.98 3.20
N LYS A 92 -26.21 3.01 3.99
CA LYS A 92 -25.48 2.59 5.19
C LYS A 92 -24.15 1.94 4.84
N LEU A 93 -23.09 2.36 5.53
CA LEU A 93 -21.76 1.77 5.40
C LEU A 93 -21.74 0.35 5.97
N GLN A 94 -21.10 -0.57 5.27
CA GLN A 94 -20.94 -1.96 5.68
C GLN A 94 -19.47 -2.27 6.02
N LYS A 95 -19.25 -3.29 6.86
CA LYS A 95 -17.88 -3.68 7.29
C LYS A 95 -16.98 -4.12 6.13
N ASP A 96 -17.56 -4.69 5.09
CA ASP A 96 -16.90 -5.18 3.89
C ASP A 96 -16.83 -4.14 2.76
N ALA A 97 -17.15 -2.88 3.06
CA ALA A 97 -17.07 -1.79 2.10
C ALA A 97 -15.64 -1.63 1.55
N ILE A 98 -15.56 -1.29 0.26
CA ILE A 98 -14.31 -1.10 -0.46
C ILE A 98 -13.99 0.39 -0.52
N PHE A 99 -12.74 0.72 -0.15
CA PHE A 99 -12.24 2.09 -0.09
C PHE A 99 -11.09 2.26 -1.09
N ARG A 100 -11.01 3.42 -1.73
CA ARG A 100 -9.78 3.83 -2.44
C ARG A 100 -8.73 4.12 -1.38
N ILE A 101 -7.69 3.30 -1.33
CA ILE A 101 -6.66 3.41 -0.29
C ILE A 101 -5.54 4.39 -0.66
N ALA A 102 -5.55 4.91 -1.88
CA ALA A 102 -4.58 5.90 -2.35
C ALA A 102 -3.14 5.55 -1.95
N SER A 103 -2.45 6.44 -1.23
CA SER A 103 -1.03 6.27 -0.87
C SER A 103 -0.71 5.04 -0.02
N GLN A 104 -1.69 4.36 0.55
CA GLN A 104 -1.45 3.05 1.17
C GLN A 104 -1.05 1.99 0.13
N SER A 105 -1.31 2.22 -1.16
CA SER A 105 -0.80 1.40 -2.29
C SER A 105 0.72 1.29 -2.28
N LYS A 106 1.42 2.33 -1.81
CA LYS A 106 2.89 2.39 -1.80
C LYS A 106 3.53 1.24 -1.01
N ALA A 107 2.94 0.87 0.11
CA ALA A 107 3.42 -0.27 0.91
C ALA A 107 3.33 -1.59 0.13
N ILE A 108 2.25 -1.78 -0.60
CA ILE A 108 2.02 -2.96 -1.45
C ILE A 108 3.02 -2.99 -2.61
N THR A 109 3.20 -1.86 -3.30
CA THR A 109 4.19 -1.72 -4.39
C THR A 109 5.60 -1.99 -3.90
N SER A 110 5.98 -1.40 -2.76
CA SER A 110 7.31 -1.63 -2.16
C SER A 110 7.52 -3.08 -1.75
N THR A 111 6.49 -3.76 -1.24
CA THR A 111 6.53 -5.20 -0.96
C THR A 111 6.86 -6.00 -2.22
N ALA A 112 6.18 -5.71 -3.33
CA ALA A 112 6.43 -6.38 -4.61
C ALA A 112 7.86 -6.13 -5.14
N VAL A 113 8.36 -4.90 -5.01
CA VAL A 113 9.75 -4.57 -5.33
C VAL A 113 10.71 -5.38 -4.47
N MET A 114 10.47 -5.48 -3.17
CA MET A 114 11.34 -6.21 -2.26
C MET A 114 11.25 -7.74 -2.43
N MET A 115 10.16 -8.29 -2.92
CA MET A 115 10.08 -9.70 -3.33
C MET A 115 11.02 -9.98 -4.51
N LEU A 116 11.04 -9.13 -5.53
CA LEU A 116 11.99 -9.23 -6.65
C LEU A 116 13.45 -8.99 -6.22
N TRP A 117 13.65 -8.16 -5.21
CA TRP A 117 14.97 -7.95 -4.61
C TRP A 117 15.49 -9.21 -3.91
N GLU A 118 14.64 -9.93 -3.17
CA GLU A 118 14.99 -11.21 -2.55
C GLU A 118 15.37 -12.28 -3.58
N GLU A 119 14.79 -12.21 -4.79
CA GLU A 119 15.18 -13.06 -5.90
C GLU A 119 16.54 -12.69 -6.53
N GLY A 120 17.23 -11.65 -6.01
CA GLY A 120 18.51 -11.20 -6.53
C GLY A 120 18.45 -10.51 -7.89
N LYS A 121 17.28 -10.04 -8.32
CA LYS A 121 17.08 -9.43 -9.64
C LYS A 121 17.79 -8.08 -9.80
N PHE A 122 18.04 -7.37 -8.70
CA PHE A 122 18.68 -6.05 -8.67
C PHE A 122 19.24 -5.74 -7.29
N ARG A 123 20.03 -4.65 -7.19
CA ARG A 123 20.47 -4.05 -5.92
C ARG A 123 19.68 -2.76 -5.67
N LEU A 124 19.41 -2.44 -4.41
CA LEU A 124 18.69 -1.20 -4.06
C LEU A 124 19.38 0.06 -4.59
N ASP A 125 20.70 0.04 -4.65
CA ASP A 125 21.51 1.17 -5.12
C ASP A 125 21.89 1.07 -6.61
N ASP A 126 21.34 0.10 -7.35
CA ASP A 126 21.44 0.11 -8.81
C ASP A 126 20.71 1.36 -9.35
N PRO A 127 21.29 2.06 -10.35
CA PRO A 127 20.57 3.13 -11.01
C PRO A 127 19.36 2.60 -11.77
N ILE A 128 18.23 3.29 -11.66
CA ILE A 128 16.99 2.90 -12.36
C ILE A 128 17.19 2.89 -13.88
N SER A 129 18.10 3.72 -14.40
CA SER A 129 18.46 3.79 -15.82
C SER A 129 19.02 2.48 -16.40
N LYS A 130 19.53 1.58 -15.55
CA LYS A 130 19.94 0.23 -15.96
C LYS A 130 18.77 -0.61 -16.47
N TYR A 131 17.56 -0.32 -16.01
CA TYR A 131 16.33 -1.05 -16.31
C TYR A 131 15.35 -0.23 -17.15
N ILE A 132 15.35 1.08 -16.97
CA ILE A 132 14.54 2.07 -17.69
C ILE A 132 15.52 3.13 -18.20
N PRO A 133 16.11 2.93 -19.40
CA PRO A 133 17.21 3.77 -19.90
C PRO A 133 16.87 5.26 -20.04
N GLU A 134 15.58 5.59 -20.13
CA GLU A 134 15.09 6.97 -20.24
C GLU A 134 15.44 7.84 -19.02
N PHE A 135 15.71 7.25 -17.87
CA PHE A 135 16.18 7.95 -16.66
C PHE A 135 17.69 8.21 -16.64
N LYS A 136 18.41 7.92 -17.72
CA LYS A 136 19.83 8.21 -17.80
C LYS A 136 20.07 9.71 -17.88
N ASN A 137 21.09 10.20 -17.17
CA ASN A 137 21.47 11.62 -17.15
C ASN A 137 20.32 12.54 -16.71
N PRO A 138 19.71 12.34 -15.52
CA PRO A 138 18.66 13.20 -15.04
C PRO A 138 19.15 14.65 -14.86
N GLU A 139 18.26 15.60 -14.99
CA GLU A 139 18.55 17.02 -14.83
C GLU A 139 17.80 17.62 -13.66
N VAL A 140 18.38 18.62 -12.99
CA VAL A 140 17.78 19.33 -11.85
C VAL A 140 17.32 20.72 -12.31
N LEU A 141 16.10 21.11 -11.93
CA LEU A 141 15.54 22.43 -12.20
C LEU A 141 16.39 23.54 -11.56
N VAL A 142 16.79 24.55 -12.34
CA VAL A 142 17.55 25.71 -11.85
C VAL A 142 16.68 26.95 -11.85
N ASN A 143 16.22 27.39 -13.03
CA ASN A 143 15.38 28.57 -13.18
C ASN A 143 14.05 28.20 -13.83
N PHE A 144 13.02 28.95 -13.50
CA PHE A 144 11.68 28.77 -14.05
C PHE A 144 11.02 30.12 -14.34
N LYS A 145 10.39 30.23 -15.50
CA LYS A 145 9.62 31.42 -15.89
C LYS A 145 8.12 31.12 -15.86
N TYR A 146 7.41 31.75 -14.96
CA TYR A 146 5.97 31.56 -14.80
C TYR A 146 5.12 31.93 -16.00
N ALA A 147 5.60 32.94 -16.79
CA ALA A 147 4.84 33.48 -17.90
C ALA A 147 4.63 32.50 -19.07
N ASP A 148 5.59 31.60 -19.31
CA ASP A 148 5.59 30.68 -20.44
C ASP A 148 5.96 29.23 -20.04
N THR A 149 6.21 29.01 -18.78
CA THR A 149 6.67 27.70 -18.22
C THR A 149 7.98 27.18 -18.83
N THR A 150 8.81 28.09 -19.36
CA THR A 150 10.18 27.73 -19.75
C THR A 150 11.08 27.62 -18.55
N TYR A 151 12.10 26.78 -18.64
CA TYR A 151 13.03 26.55 -17.53
C TYR A 151 14.44 26.31 -18.06
N THR A 152 15.41 26.44 -17.16
CA THR A 152 16.77 25.91 -17.33
C THR A 152 17.02 24.83 -16.30
N SER A 153 17.83 23.87 -16.66
CA SER A 153 18.26 22.76 -15.82
C SER A 153 19.77 22.59 -15.85
N ARG A 154 20.29 21.83 -14.95
CA ARG A 154 21.66 21.34 -14.93
C ARG A 154 21.68 19.82 -14.75
N PRO A 155 22.74 19.13 -15.18
CA PRO A 155 22.93 17.73 -14.87
C PRO A 155 22.84 17.47 -13.36
N ALA A 156 22.18 16.38 -12.96
CA ALA A 156 22.21 15.91 -11.59
C ALA A 156 23.60 15.35 -11.23
N ASN A 157 23.97 15.41 -9.94
CA ASN A 157 25.26 14.95 -9.46
C ASN A 157 25.41 13.41 -9.56
N LYS A 158 24.31 12.68 -9.59
CA LYS A 158 24.25 11.22 -9.69
C LYS A 158 22.91 10.77 -10.25
N GLU A 159 22.86 9.52 -10.68
CA GLU A 159 21.64 8.91 -11.19
C GLU A 159 20.67 8.57 -10.06
N ILE A 160 19.38 8.46 -10.42
CA ILE A 160 18.33 7.99 -9.52
C ILE A 160 18.50 6.48 -9.31
N THR A 161 18.55 6.04 -8.05
CA THR A 161 18.57 4.61 -7.70
C THR A 161 17.18 4.10 -7.32
N ILE A 162 17.01 2.78 -7.30
CA ILE A 162 15.78 2.13 -6.83
C ILE A 162 15.49 2.52 -5.37
N ARG A 163 16.52 2.62 -4.50
CA ARG A 163 16.39 3.13 -3.14
C ARG A 163 15.82 4.54 -3.11
N HIS A 164 16.32 5.44 -3.95
CA HIS A 164 15.81 6.82 -4.01
C HIS A 164 14.32 6.89 -4.35
N LEU A 165 13.83 6.00 -5.23
CA LEU A 165 12.41 5.91 -5.56
C LEU A 165 11.57 5.38 -4.40
N LEU A 166 12.05 4.33 -3.72
CA LEU A 166 11.39 3.74 -2.54
C LEU A 166 11.30 4.69 -1.36
N THR A 167 12.26 5.62 -1.23
CA THR A 167 12.41 6.51 -0.08
C THR A 167 11.97 7.95 -0.32
N HIS A 168 11.44 8.25 -1.50
CA HIS A 168 11.08 9.63 -1.89
C HIS A 168 12.26 10.61 -1.84
N THR A 169 13.47 10.14 -2.16
CA THR A 169 14.68 10.97 -2.23
C THR A 169 15.23 11.10 -3.65
N SER A 170 14.45 10.71 -4.65
CA SER A 170 14.86 10.73 -6.06
C SER A 170 14.95 12.12 -6.68
N GLY A 171 14.30 13.11 -6.09
CA GLY A 171 14.12 14.44 -6.69
C GLY A 171 12.93 14.52 -7.66
N LEU A 172 12.26 13.41 -7.98
CA LEU A 172 10.96 13.45 -8.65
C LEU A 172 9.94 14.16 -7.76
N GLY A 173 8.95 14.80 -8.38
CA GLY A 173 7.84 15.42 -7.69
C GLY A 173 6.53 14.65 -7.86
N TYR A 174 5.46 15.36 -7.58
CA TYR A 174 4.11 15.02 -7.96
C TYR A 174 3.57 16.08 -8.93
N GLY A 175 2.47 15.79 -9.63
CA GLY A 175 1.76 16.83 -10.38
C GLY A 175 0.86 17.64 -9.46
N VAL A 176 -0.42 17.25 -9.38
CA VAL A 176 -1.49 18.01 -8.70
C VAL A 176 -1.25 18.25 -7.19
N ILE A 177 -0.61 17.32 -6.50
CA ILE A 177 -0.38 17.42 -5.04
C ILE A 177 1.03 17.87 -4.65
N ASP A 178 1.86 18.27 -5.62
CA ASP A 178 3.21 18.77 -5.35
C ASP A 178 3.15 20.03 -4.46
N GLY A 179 4.16 20.21 -3.60
CA GLY A 179 4.32 21.44 -2.82
C GLY A 179 4.89 22.61 -3.62
N ASP A 180 5.48 22.36 -4.80
CA ASP A 180 6.12 23.35 -5.66
C ASP A 180 5.28 23.63 -6.91
N GLU A 181 4.78 24.83 -7.01
CA GLU A 181 3.93 25.26 -8.12
C GLU A 181 4.63 25.14 -9.49
N ARG A 182 5.94 25.33 -9.54
CA ARG A 182 6.73 25.19 -10.77
C ARG A 182 6.66 23.76 -11.29
N MET A 183 6.79 22.79 -10.39
CA MET A 183 6.71 21.38 -10.75
C MET A 183 5.31 20.98 -11.18
N LYS A 184 4.26 21.46 -10.48
CA LYS A 184 2.88 21.24 -10.93
C LYS A 184 2.67 21.72 -12.35
N MET A 185 3.13 22.93 -12.67
CA MET A 185 2.99 23.49 -14.01
C MET A 185 3.76 22.70 -15.07
N LEU A 186 4.97 22.21 -14.76
CA LEU A 186 5.76 21.36 -15.64
C LEU A 186 5.10 20.01 -15.90
N TYR A 187 4.61 19.35 -14.85
CA TYR A 187 3.91 18.07 -14.94
C TYR A 187 2.61 18.20 -15.73
N HIS A 188 1.85 19.27 -15.48
CA HIS A 188 0.64 19.56 -16.23
C HIS A 188 0.94 19.82 -17.72
N LYS A 189 1.95 20.65 -18.04
CA LYS A 189 2.36 20.94 -19.41
C LYS A 189 2.84 19.68 -20.16
N ALA A 190 3.50 18.76 -19.46
CA ALA A 190 3.94 17.49 -20.02
C ALA A 190 2.78 16.49 -20.20
N GLY A 191 1.59 16.79 -19.66
CA GLY A 191 0.44 15.89 -19.68
C GLY A 191 0.72 14.59 -18.90
N THR A 192 1.43 14.68 -17.78
CA THR A 192 1.58 13.53 -16.88
C THR A 192 0.26 13.23 -16.20
N THR A 193 -0.08 11.96 -16.13
CA THR A 193 -1.24 11.49 -15.37
C THR A 193 -0.81 11.23 -13.93
N ASP A 194 -1.49 11.86 -12.99
CA ASP A 194 -1.28 11.66 -11.57
C ASP A 194 -2.34 10.76 -10.97
N LEU A 195 -1.96 9.98 -9.98
CA LEU A 195 -2.86 9.28 -9.07
C LEU A 195 -3.91 8.39 -9.75
N PHE A 196 -4.88 8.98 -10.46
CA PHE A 196 -6.08 8.30 -10.94
C PHE A 196 -6.50 8.80 -12.33
N THR A 197 -6.97 7.90 -13.19
CA THR A 197 -7.53 8.26 -14.49
C THR A 197 -8.52 7.23 -15.01
N THR A 198 -9.44 7.67 -15.83
CA THR A 198 -10.32 6.81 -16.65
C THR A 198 -9.87 6.72 -18.11
N GLU A 199 -8.86 7.49 -18.48
CA GLU A 199 -8.29 7.55 -19.83
C GLU A 199 -7.47 6.29 -20.16
N PRO A 200 -7.33 5.95 -21.47
CA PRO A 200 -6.55 4.80 -21.92
C PRO A 200 -5.03 5.08 -21.88
N VAL A 201 -4.52 5.33 -20.68
CA VAL A 201 -3.10 5.59 -20.40
C VAL A 201 -2.51 4.40 -19.66
N THR A 202 -1.27 4.06 -19.96
CA THR A 202 -0.51 3.02 -19.26
C THR A 202 0.50 3.62 -18.30
N ILE A 203 0.91 2.85 -17.29
CA ILE A 203 1.95 3.29 -16.35
C ILE A 203 3.28 3.55 -17.10
N LYS A 204 3.60 2.77 -18.12
CA LYS A 204 4.77 2.98 -18.98
C LYS A 204 4.76 4.38 -19.60
N GLU A 205 3.65 4.79 -20.24
CA GLU A 205 3.54 6.09 -20.90
C GLU A 205 3.75 7.25 -19.93
N VAL A 206 3.23 7.13 -18.70
CA VAL A 206 3.44 8.15 -17.65
C VAL A 206 4.90 8.20 -17.23
N VAL A 207 5.53 7.05 -16.99
CA VAL A 207 6.94 6.96 -16.58
C VAL A 207 7.86 7.51 -17.65
N MET A 208 7.58 7.27 -18.96
CA MET A 208 8.34 7.84 -20.07
C MET A 208 8.24 9.38 -20.14
N LYS A 209 7.12 9.96 -19.71
CA LYS A 209 6.97 11.42 -19.57
C LYS A 209 7.76 11.95 -18.37
N LEU A 210 7.65 11.28 -17.22
CA LEU A 210 8.38 11.66 -15.99
C LEU A 210 9.90 11.68 -16.20
N ALA A 211 10.44 10.72 -16.94
CA ALA A 211 11.87 10.63 -17.21
C ALA A 211 12.46 11.83 -18.00
N LYS A 212 11.59 12.63 -18.65
CA LYS A 212 11.97 13.83 -19.42
C LYS A 212 11.86 15.13 -18.62
N LEU A 213 11.34 15.06 -17.40
CA LEU A 213 11.12 16.25 -16.58
C LEU A 213 12.30 16.47 -15.62
N PRO A 214 12.59 17.74 -15.28
CA PRO A 214 13.64 18.02 -14.32
C PRO A 214 13.24 17.60 -12.92
N LEU A 215 14.23 17.29 -12.11
CA LEU A 215 14.11 16.96 -10.70
C LEU A 215 14.04 18.24 -9.86
N HIS A 216 13.44 18.15 -8.67
CA HIS A 216 13.48 19.21 -7.66
C HIS A 216 14.89 19.49 -7.12
N HIS A 217 15.68 18.43 -6.93
CA HIS A 217 17.01 18.43 -6.30
C HIS A 217 17.80 17.21 -6.77
N ASP A 218 19.07 17.17 -6.44
CA ASP A 218 19.90 15.99 -6.70
C ASP A 218 19.38 14.75 -5.95
N PRO A 219 19.41 13.56 -6.60
CA PRO A 219 18.97 12.33 -5.96
C PRO A 219 19.70 12.08 -4.63
N GLY A 220 18.94 11.78 -3.57
CA GLY A 220 19.46 11.51 -2.22
C GLY A 220 19.77 12.76 -1.39
N GLU A 221 19.45 13.97 -1.87
CA GLU A 221 19.75 15.21 -1.14
C GLU A 221 18.63 15.60 -0.18
N LYS A 222 17.37 15.39 -0.58
CA LYS A 222 16.19 15.77 0.20
C LYS A 222 15.10 14.71 0.10
N TYR A 223 14.21 14.71 1.08
CA TYR A 223 12.94 13.99 0.98
C TYR A 223 11.93 14.88 0.24
N THR A 224 11.44 14.39 -0.88
CA THR A 224 10.36 15.01 -1.66
C THR A 224 9.35 13.93 -2.04
N TYR A 225 8.17 13.99 -1.43
CA TYR A 225 7.11 13.03 -1.69
C TYR A 225 6.75 13.01 -3.18
N SER A 226 6.74 11.84 -3.83
CA SER A 226 6.84 11.78 -5.29
C SER A 226 6.11 10.60 -5.91
N MET A 227 6.00 10.63 -7.25
CA MET A 227 5.56 9.54 -8.11
C MET A 227 6.60 8.40 -8.24
N GLY A 228 7.59 8.33 -7.36
CA GLY A 228 8.60 7.27 -7.39
C GLY A 228 8.03 5.85 -7.38
N LEU A 229 6.93 5.61 -6.66
CA LEU A 229 6.27 4.30 -6.61
C LEU A 229 5.51 3.96 -7.91
N ASP A 230 5.12 4.96 -8.70
CA ASP A 230 4.58 4.74 -10.05
C ASP A 230 5.70 4.29 -10.99
N VAL A 231 6.89 4.90 -10.90
CA VAL A 231 8.08 4.42 -11.61
C VAL A 231 8.41 2.99 -11.23
N LEU A 232 8.32 2.65 -9.94
CA LEU A 232 8.54 1.29 -9.44
C LEU A 232 7.46 0.30 -9.87
N GLY A 233 6.22 0.73 -10.09
CA GLY A 233 5.18 -0.09 -10.70
C GLY A 233 5.58 -0.54 -12.11
N TYR A 234 6.05 0.38 -12.95
CA TYR A 234 6.57 0.03 -14.26
C TYR A 234 7.88 -0.78 -14.19
N PHE A 235 8.76 -0.49 -13.24
CA PHE A 235 9.95 -1.29 -12.98
C PHE A 235 9.61 -2.76 -12.68
N ILE A 236 8.54 -3.04 -11.92
CA ILE A 236 8.05 -4.41 -11.69
C ILE A 236 7.68 -5.07 -13.01
N GLU A 237 7.00 -4.36 -13.93
CA GLU A 237 6.68 -4.91 -15.27
C GLU A 237 7.95 -5.27 -16.04
N VAL A 238 8.94 -4.40 -16.05
CA VAL A 238 10.21 -4.60 -16.75
C VAL A 238 10.96 -5.83 -16.21
N ILE A 239 11.04 -5.98 -14.88
CA ILE A 239 11.83 -7.04 -14.25
C ILE A 239 11.11 -8.39 -14.26
N SER A 240 9.78 -8.39 -14.08
CA SER A 240 8.99 -9.62 -14.00
C SER A 240 8.53 -10.16 -15.35
N GLY A 241 8.42 -9.29 -16.36
CA GLY A 241 7.79 -9.60 -17.64
C GLY A 241 6.27 -9.75 -17.56
N MET A 242 5.65 -9.37 -16.45
CA MET A 242 4.21 -9.39 -16.21
C MET A 242 3.67 -7.97 -16.12
N SER A 243 2.37 -7.73 -16.40
CA SER A 243 1.75 -6.46 -16.00
C SER A 243 1.81 -6.31 -14.48
N PHE A 244 1.90 -5.08 -14.01
CA PHE A 244 1.99 -4.80 -12.56
C PHE A 244 0.79 -5.35 -11.79
N GLU A 245 -0.42 -5.21 -12.34
CA GLU A 245 -1.63 -5.79 -11.77
C GLU A 245 -1.53 -7.32 -11.66
N ALA A 246 -1.16 -8.01 -12.75
CA ALA A 246 -1.04 -9.47 -12.76
C ALA A 246 0.05 -9.96 -11.79
N TYR A 247 1.15 -9.21 -11.64
CA TYR A 247 2.18 -9.53 -10.67
C TYR A 247 1.65 -9.48 -9.23
N LEU A 248 0.97 -8.38 -8.86
CA LEU A 248 0.39 -8.24 -7.52
C LEU A 248 -0.69 -9.29 -7.25
N GLN A 249 -1.57 -9.54 -8.22
CA GLN A 249 -2.62 -10.54 -8.10
C GLN A 249 -2.03 -11.91 -7.78
N LYS A 250 -1.10 -12.37 -8.60
CA LYS A 250 -0.52 -13.72 -8.51
C LYS A 250 0.37 -13.93 -7.30
N HIS A 251 1.22 -12.93 -6.98
CA HIS A 251 2.29 -13.11 -6.00
C HIS A 251 1.95 -12.57 -4.61
N LEU A 252 0.92 -11.71 -4.49
CA LEU A 252 0.57 -11.09 -3.23
C LEU A 252 -0.90 -11.25 -2.86
N PHE A 253 -1.84 -10.80 -3.71
CA PHE A 253 -3.26 -10.76 -3.31
C PHE A 253 -3.88 -12.16 -3.20
N GLU A 254 -3.75 -12.99 -4.23
CA GLU A 254 -4.27 -14.36 -4.18
C GLU A 254 -3.68 -15.19 -3.03
N PRO A 255 -2.34 -15.23 -2.83
CA PRO A 255 -1.77 -16.00 -1.73
C PRO A 255 -2.16 -15.47 -0.34
N LEU A 256 -2.36 -14.16 -0.18
CA LEU A 256 -2.86 -13.55 1.07
C LEU A 256 -4.38 -13.70 1.25
N GLY A 257 -5.14 -14.04 0.21
CA GLY A 257 -6.60 -14.04 0.25
C GLY A 257 -7.21 -12.64 0.32
N MET A 258 -6.56 -11.65 -0.32
CA MET A 258 -7.01 -10.25 -0.41
C MET A 258 -7.93 -10.09 -1.62
N ASP A 259 -9.08 -10.76 -1.58
CA ASP A 259 -9.97 -10.90 -2.74
C ASP A 259 -10.67 -9.58 -3.15
N ASP A 260 -10.70 -8.58 -2.27
CA ASP A 260 -11.33 -7.27 -2.49
C ASP A 260 -10.29 -6.15 -2.70
N THR A 261 -9.04 -6.52 -2.97
CA THR A 261 -7.95 -5.57 -3.23
C THR A 261 -7.54 -5.61 -4.69
N GLY A 262 -7.43 -4.43 -5.33
CA GLY A 262 -7.01 -4.32 -6.72
C GLY A 262 -7.07 -2.89 -7.23
N PHE A 263 -6.52 -2.66 -8.44
CA PHE A 263 -6.59 -1.35 -9.09
C PHE A 263 -8.01 -1.05 -9.59
N TYR A 264 -8.66 -2.06 -10.13
CA TYR A 264 -10.00 -1.94 -10.69
C TYR A 264 -10.91 -3.03 -10.15
N LEU A 265 -12.15 -2.66 -9.95
CA LEU A 265 -13.17 -3.54 -9.38
C LEU A 265 -14.03 -4.13 -10.50
N PRO A 266 -14.42 -5.41 -10.40
CA PRO A 266 -15.47 -5.96 -11.23
C PRO A 266 -16.81 -5.28 -10.91
N THR A 267 -17.71 -5.20 -11.88
CA THR A 267 -19.03 -4.55 -11.73
C THR A 267 -19.81 -5.09 -10.52
N SER A 268 -19.68 -6.39 -10.24
CA SER A 268 -20.33 -7.05 -9.10
C SER A 268 -19.93 -6.49 -7.73
N LYS A 269 -18.79 -5.80 -7.64
CA LYS A 269 -18.30 -5.17 -6.39
C LYS A 269 -18.57 -3.66 -6.34
N GLY A 270 -19.11 -3.07 -7.41
CA GLY A 270 -19.33 -1.63 -7.53
C GLY A 270 -20.20 -1.06 -6.40
N ASP A 271 -21.22 -1.81 -5.97
CA ASP A 271 -22.11 -1.39 -4.88
C ASP A 271 -21.43 -1.31 -3.51
N ARG A 272 -20.28 -1.96 -3.33
CA ARG A 272 -19.49 -1.91 -2.10
C ARG A 272 -18.48 -0.76 -2.09
N LEU A 273 -18.25 -0.09 -3.23
CA LEU A 273 -17.32 1.03 -3.32
C LEU A 273 -17.92 2.26 -2.64
N VAL A 274 -17.24 2.77 -1.61
CA VAL A 274 -17.67 3.94 -0.86
C VAL A 274 -17.51 5.20 -1.71
N ALA A 275 -18.51 6.07 -1.71
CA ALA A 275 -18.42 7.36 -2.39
C ALA A 275 -17.43 8.29 -1.65
N ILE A 276 -16.64 9.03 -2.41
CA ILE A 276 -15.85 10.11 -1.82
C ILE A 276 -16.80 11.23 -1.44
N GLN A 277 -16.69 11.72 -0.21
CA GLN A 277 -17.54 12.79 0.29
C GLN A 277 -16.71 14.00 0.73
N HIS A 278 -17.27 15.18 0.60
CA HIS A 278 -16.69 16.42 1.11
C HIS A 278 -17.75 17.26 1.82
N LYS A 279 -17.31 18.19 2.63
CA LYS A 279 -18.21 19.04 3.39
C LYS A 279 -18.43 20.37 2.67
N VAL A 280 -19.69 20.66 2.39
CA VAL A 280 -20.13 21.94 1.79
C VAL A 280 -21.21 22.56 2.70
N ASN A 281 -20.99 23.77 3.18
CA ASN A 281 -21.90 24.45 4.10
C ASN A 281 -22.38 23.55 5.26
N ASP A 282 -21.41 22.87 5.89
CA ASP A 282 -21.61 21.92 6.99
C ASP A 282 -22.46 20.67 6.67
N LYS A 283 -22.65 20.36 5.39
CA LYS A 283 -23.33 19.12 4.91
C LYS A 283 -22.35 18.25 4.15
N TRP A 284 -22.48 16.94 4.32
CA TRP A 284 -21.74 15.98 3.52
C TRP A 284 -22.41 15.79 2.17
N GLU A 285 -21.62 15.99 1.11
CA GLU A 285 -22.04 15.81 -0.28
C GLU A 285 -21.08 14.85 -0.98
N ASN A 286 -21.54 14.17 -2.03
CA ASN A 286 -20.67 13.37 -2.86
C ASN A 286 -19.69 14.30 -3.59
N TYR A 287 -18.39 13.95 -3.52
CA TYR A 287 -17.34 14.73 -4.17
C TYR A 287 -17.49 14.68 -5.69
N PRO A 288 -17.45 15.81 -6.39
CA PRO A 288 -17.58 15.86 -7.84
C PRO A 288 -16.33 15.33 -8.55
N ASN A 289 -16.46 15.04 -9.83
CA ASN A 289 -15.29 14.86 -10.68
C ASN A 289 -14.51 16.17 -10.76
N THR A 290 -13.17 16.05 -10.65
CA THR A 290 -12.25 17.20 -10.71
C THR A 290 -11.16 16.92 -11.76
N PHE A 291 -9.88 16.81 -11.36
CA PHE A 291 -8.81 16.35 -12.25
C PHE A 291 -8.85 14.83 -12.49
N TYR A 292 -9.77 14.12 -11.84
CA TYR A 292 -10.05 12.68 -12.00
C TYR A 292 -11.55 12.39 -11.87
N ASP A 293 -12.00 11.29 -12.47
CA ASP A 293 -13.34 10.73 -12.23
C ASP A 293 -13.32 9.93 -10.92
N VAL A 294 -14.20 10.30 -9.98
CA VAL A 294 -14.30 9.63 -8.68
C VAL A 294 -14.63 8.14 -8.80
N ASN A 295 -15.16 7.70 -9.92
CA ASN A 295 -15.51 6.30 -10.18
C ASN A 295 -14.42 5.54 -10.96
N TYR A 296 -13.19 6.05 -11.04
CA TYR A 296 -12.08 5.40 -11.74
C TYR A 296 -11.89 3.91 -11.40
N PRO A 297 -12.18 3.40 -10.16
CA PRO A 297 -11.99 1.98 -9.88
C PRO A 297 -12.98 1.07 -10.62
N ILE A 298 -14.11 1.61 -11.12
CA ILE A 298 -15.14 0.83 -11.81
C ILE A 298 -15.40 1.30 -13.24
N LYS A 299 -14.92 2.47 -13.64
CA LYS A 299 -15.10 3.10 -14.96
C LYS A 299 -13.81 3.28 -15.73
N GLY A 300 -13.95 3.61 -17.01
CA GLY A 300 -12.86 3.97 -17.91
C GLY A 300 -12.12 2.80 -18.52
N ALA A 301 -10.95 3.08 -19.08
CA ALA A 301 -10.14 2.14 -19.84
C ALA A 301 -9.49 1.05 -18.96
N LYS A 302 -9.27 1.33 -17.67
CA LYS A 302 -8.67 0.38 -16.70
C LYS A 302 -7.28 -0.10 -17.08
N THR A 303 -6.46 0.81 -17.58
CA THR A 303 -5.12 0.49 -18.10
C THR A 303 -3.99 1.13 -17.29
N PHE A 304 -4.31 2.04 -16.35
CA PHE A 304 -3.34 2.75 -15.53
C PHE A 304 -3.22 2.13 -14.14
N PHE A 305 -2.13 1.42 -13.89
CA PHE A 305 -1.86 0.76 -12.62
C PHE A 305 -0.92 1.62 -11.76
N SER A 306 -1.46 2.67 -11.11
CA SER A 306 -0.65 3.57 -10.27
C SER A 306 -0.11 2.85 -9.04
N GLY A 307 1.20 2.66 -8.98
CA GLY A 307 1.89 2.08 -7.82
C GLY A 307 1.88 2.99 -6.59
N GLY A 308 1.70 4.28 -6.82
CA GLY A 308 1.65 5.29 -5.77
C GLY A 308 0.27 5.48 -5.13
N ALA A 309 -0.85 5.16 -5.85
CA ALA A 309 -2.18 5.55 -5.39
C ALA A 309 -3.36 4.72 -5.89
N GLY A 310 -3.16 3.82 -6.85
CA GLY A 310 -4.26 3.27 -7.67
C GLY A 310 -5.13 2.22 -7.00
N LEU A 311 -4.71 1.62 -5.88
CA LEU A 311 -5.42 0.48 -5.29
C LEU A 311 -6.66 0.89 -4.49
N SER A 312 -7.65 0.00 -4.53
CA SER A 312 -8.78 -0.05 -3.61
C SER A 312 -8.70 -1.32 -2.77
N SER A 313 -9.23 -1.28 -1.53
CA SER A 313 -9.16 -2.41 -0.59
C SER A 313 -10.25 -2.32 0.48
N THR A 314 -10.42 -3.38 1.26
CA THR A 314 -11.20 -3.40 2.50
C THR A 314 -10.30 -3.28 3.73
N ALA A 315 -10.87 -2.92 4.88
CA ALA A 315 -10.13 -2.92 6.14
C ALA A 315 -9.55 -4.30 6.48
N LYS A 316 -10.29 -5.37 6.20
CA LYS A 316 -9.89 -6.75 6.47
C LYS A 316 -8.72 -7.20 5.57
N ASP A 317 -8.78 -6.94 4.27
CA ASP A 317 -7.70 -7.28 3.35
C ASP A 317 -6.41 -6.55 3.72
N TYR A 318 -6.53 -5.24 3.99
CA TYR A 318 -5.36 -4.46 4.37
C TYR A 318 -4.78 -4.89 5.73
N ALA A 319 -5.64 -5.28 6.69
CA ALA A 319 -5.19 -5.88 7.96
C ALA A 319 -4.46 -7.21 7.74
N THR A 320 -4.91 -8.01 6.78
CA THR A 320 -4.24 -9.27 6.39
C THR A 320 -2.82 -8.99 5.86
N PHE A 321 -2.68 -7.98 5.00
CA PHE A 321 -1.38 -7.52 4.52
C PHE A 321 -0.45 -7.05 5.65
N LEU A 322 -0.96 -6.23 6.58
CA LEU A 322 -0.17 -5.77 7.73
C LEU A 322 0.18 -6.91 8.70
N GLN A 323 -0.69 -7.91 8.86
CA GLN A 323 -0.40 -9.07 9.71
C GLN A 323 0.77 -9.89 9.16
N MET A 324 0.92 -10.01 7.85
CA MET A 324 2.09 -10.63 7.23
C MET A 324 3.38 -9.93 7.69
N TYR A 325 3.39 -8.61 7.78
CA TYR A 325 4.53 -7.85 8.31
C TYR A 325 4.80 -8.14 9.79
N LEU A 326 3.75 -8.12 10.63
CA LEU A 326 3.89 -8.43 12.05
C LEU A 326 4.37 -9.88 12.33
N ASN A 327 4.10 -10.76 11.40
CA ASN A 327 4.59 -12.16 11.44
C ASN A 327 5.99 -12.32 10.82
N GLY A 328 6.70 -11.23 10.52
CA GLY A 328 8.04 -11.26 9.94
C GLY A 328 8.08 -11.78 8.50
N GLY A 329 7.08 -11.45 7.70
CA GLY A 329 7.00 -11.72 6.27
C GLY A 329 6.32 -13.04 5.90
N GLU A 330 5.57 -13.65 6.81
CA GLU A 330 4.88 -14.92 6.59
C GLU A 330 3.41 -14.81 7.00
N LEU A 331 2.52 -15.48 6.26
CA LEU A 331 1.13 -15.65 6.66
C LEU A 331 0.60 -17.01 6.15
N ASN A 332 -0.09 -17.76 7.00
CA ASN A 332 -0.71 -19.06 6.68
C ASN A 332 0.26 -20.09 6.06
N GLY A 333 1.51 -20.11 6.51
CA GLY A 333 2.53 -21.02 6.00
C GLY A 333 3.15 -20.57 4.67
N ILE A 334 2.76 -19.41 4.13
CA ILE A 334 3.35 -18.84 2.91
C ILE A 334 4.30 -17.70 3.33
N ARG A 335 5.55 -17.81 2.91
CA ARG A 335 6.54 -16.76 3.11
C ARG A 335 6.59 -15.85 1.90
N PHE A 336 6.27 -14.57 2.13
CA PHE A 336 6.30 -13.51 1.13
C PHE A 336 7.63 -12.77 1.14
N LEU A 337 8.17 -12.50 2.33
CA LEU A 337 9.44 -11.85 2.56
C LEU A 337 10.18 -12.53 3.71
N SER A 338 11.49 -12.46 3.72
CA SER A 338 12.28 -12.89 4.88
C SER A 338 12.13 -11.89 6.03
N ARG A 339 12.36 -12.37 7.26
CA ARG A 339 12.38 -11.50 8.44
C ARG A 339 13.44 -10.41 8.31
N THR A 340 14.57 -10.71 7.69
CA THR A 340 15.66 -9.74 7.47
C THR A 340 15.29 -8.69 6.45
N THR A 341 14.53 -9.02 5.42
CA THR A 341 13.99 -8.04 4.46
C THR A 341 12.99 -7.10 5.12
N ILE A 342 12.08 -7.63 5.96
CA ILE A 342 11.20 -6.78 6.77
C ILE A 342 12.02 -5.81 7.64
N ALA A 343 13.07 -6.31 8.33
CA ALA A 343 13.94 -5.45 9.13
C ALA A 343 14.63 -4.36 8.28
N THR A 344 15.08 -4.70 7.07
CA THR A 344 15.64 -3.72 6.11
C THR A 344 14.60 -2.68 5.70
N MET A 345 13.36 -3.10 5.43
CA MET A 345 12.28 -2.18 5.04
C MET A 345 11.88 -1.23 6.16
N MET A 346 11.99 -1.65 7.41
CA MET A 346 11.66 -0.83 8.60
C MET A 346 12.84 0.01 9.10
N ALA A 347 14.06 -0.26 8.65
CA ALA A 347 15.24 0.51 9.04
C ALA A 347 15.17 1.96 8.53
N ASN A 348 15.91 2.87 9.19
CA ASN A 348 16.05 4.24 8.73
C ASN A 348 16.79 4.29 7.37
N GLN A 349 16.04 4.53 6.31
CA GLN A 349 16.56 4.60 4.94
C GLN A 349 16.83 6.04 4.47
N THR A 350 16.41 7.03 5.24
CA THR A 350 16.47 8.45 4.87
C THR A 350 17.36 9.29 5.78
N MET A 351 17.99 8.67 6.79
CA MET A 351 18.74 9.38 7.82
C MET A 351 17.93 10.54 8.41
N ASP A 352 18.42 11.75 8.37
CA ASP A 352 17.76 12.93 8.92
C ASP A 352 16.84 13.66 7.93
N LEU A 353 16.63 13.11 6.73
CA LEU A 353 15.83 13.77 5.69
C LEU A 353 14.32 13.73 5.95
N TYR A 354 13.85 12.91 6.89
CA TYR A 354 12.43 12.73 7.19
C TYR A 354 12.16 12.72 8.70
N GLY A 355 11.08 13.40 9.14
CA GLY A 355 10.48 13.23 10.46
C GLY A 355 11.20 13.87 11.63
N ASN A 356 12.22 14.69 11.42
CA ASN A 356 12.95 15.44 12.45
C ASN A 356 13.42 14.57 13.65
N GLY A 357 13.74 13.30 13.39
CA GLY A 357 14.16 12.34 14.40
C GLY A 357 13.03 11.64 15.17
N ASP A 358 11.80 12.13 15.14
CA ASP A 358 10.65 11.49 15.83
C ASP A 358 10.12 10.29 15.07
N GLN A 359 10.26 10.32 13.76
CA GLN A 359 10.05 9.22 12.84
C GLN A 359 11.19 9.18 11.84
N HIS A 360 11.46 8.01 11.30
CA HIS A 360 12.23 7.85 10.09
C HIS A 360 11.38 7.23 8.98
N TYR A 361 11.84 7.34 7.74
CA TYR A 361 11.19 6.67 6.62
C TYR A 361 11.97 5.40 6.26
N GLY A 362 11.26 4.29 6.27
CA GLY A 362 11.75 3.02 5.75
C GLY A 362 11.54 2.90 4.24
N LEU A 363 11.34 1.67 3.75
CA LEU A 363 10.92 1.47 2.37
C LEU A 363 9.38 1.39 2.31
N ALA A 364 8.73 2.55 2.29
CA ALA A 364 7.29 2.80 2.21
C ALA A 364 6.54 3.07 3.53
N PHE A 365 7.22 3.16 4.66
CA PHE A 365 6.57 3.37 5.96
C PHE A 365 7.23 4.51 6.73
N GLY A 366 6.42 5.32 7.40
CA GLY A 366 6.88 6.14 8.52
C GLY A 366 6.99 5.25 9.75
N VAL A 367 8.16 5.22 10.39
CA VAL A 367 8.45 4.34 11.53
C VAL A 367 8.79 5.18 12.76
N LEU A 368 8.10 4.95 13.87
CA LEU A 368 8.31 5.66 15.13
C LEU A 368 9.68 5.29 15.71
N THR A 369 10.46 6.31 16.07
CA THR A 369 11.77 6.15 16.71
C THR A 369 11.64 6.11 18.24
N GLU A 370 12.73 5.75 18.91
CA GLU A 370 12.81 5.87 20.38
C GLU A 370 12.64 7.32 20.83
N GLN A 371 13.26 8.27 20.12
CA GLN A 371 13.09 9.70 20.37
C GLN A 371 11.62 10.13 20.22
N GLY A 372 10.95 9.70 19.16
CA GLY A 372 9.54 10.00 18.91
C GLY A 372 8.63 9.43 20.00
N GLN A 373 8.89 8.19 20.43
CA GLN A 373 8.16 7.58 21.54
C GLN A 373 8.37 8.37 22.84
N ALA A 374 9.61 8.75 23.16
CA ALA A 374 9.94 9.54 24.35
C ALA A 374 9.27 10.92 24.38
N LYS A 375 8.97 11.48 23.21
CA LYS A 375 8.22 12.75 23.06
C LYS A 375 6.70 12.58 23.06
N GLY A 376 6.20 11.41 23.37
CA GLY A 376 4.76 11.11 23.44
C GLY A 376 4.14 10.60 22.15
N GLY A 377 4.93 10.12 21.21
CA GLY A 377 4.44 9.42 20.03
C GLY A 377 3.67 8.15 20.40
N LEU A 378 2.54 7.93 19.71
CA LEU A 378 1.65 6.81 20.01
C LEU A 378 2.21 5.49 19.48
N GLY A 379 2.33 4.49 20.34
CA GLY A 379 2.84 3.15 20.05
C GLY A 379 4.24 2.92 20.59
N SER A 380 4.78 1.73 20.35
CA SER A 380 6.16 1.37 20.70
C SER A 380 7.13 1.83 19.61
N THR A 381 8.41 1.98 19.96
CA THR A 381 9.48 2.13 18.97
C THR A 381 9.37 1.02 17.91
N GLY A 382 9.40 1.38 16.64
CA GLY A 382 9.17 0.46 15.52
C GLY A 382 7.71 0.40 15.05
N THR A 383 6.76 1.07 15.72
CA THR A 383 5.41 1.24 15.17
C THR A 383 5.48 1.90 13.81
N PHE A 384 4.90 1.28 12.79
CA PHE A 384 4.89 1.82 11.45
C PHE A 384 3.48 2.23 11.00
N VAL A 385 3.42 3.30 10.23
CA VAL A 385 2.19 4.00 9.87
C VAL A 385 2.24 4.48 8.43
N TRP A 386 1.07 4.63 7.83
CA TRP A 386 0.87 5.50 6.67
C TRP A 386 -0.62 5.84 6.53
N GLY A 387 -0.92 6.72 5.56
CA GLY A 387 -2.29 7.12 5.26
C GLY A 387 -2.54 7.22 3.76
N GLY A 388 -3.78 7.48 3.39
CA GLY A 388 -4.23 7.70 2.02
C GLY A 388 -4.91 9.05 1.83
N TYR A 389 -4.90 9.52 0.59
CA TYR A 389 -5.41 10.82 0.15
C TYR A 389 -6.87 11.09 0.54
N PHE A 390 -7.63 10.01 0.75
CA PHE A 390 -9.05 10.08 1.13
C PHE A 390 -9.30 9.86 2.63
N ASN A 391 -8.33 10.18 3.49
CA ASN A 391 -8.39 10.02 4.94
C ASN A 391 -8.51 8.55 5.41
N THR A 392 -7.94 7.63 4.66
CA THR A 392 -7.67 6.26 5.14
C THR A 392 -6.38 6.24 5.95
N GLN A 393 -6.34 5.52 7.08
CA GLN A 393 -5.16 5.44 7.92
C GLN A 393 -5.01 4.06 8.55
N TYR A 394 -3.74 3.66 8.77
CA TYR A 394 -3.39 2.49 9.57
C TYR A 394 -2.17 2.74 10.43
N PHE A 395 -2.04 1.92 11.43
CA PHE A 395 -0.80 1.68 12.14
C PHE A 395 -0.66 0.20 12.47
N ALA A 396 0.59 -0.26 12.62
CA ALA A 396 0.91 -1.58 13.12
C ALA A 396 2.10 -1.49 14.07
N ASP A 397 1.95 -2.07 15.24
CA ASP A 397 2.95 -2.09 16.31
C ASP A 397 3.50 -3.51 16.47
N PRO A 398 4.77 -3.75 16.09
CA PRO A 398 5.36 -5.09 16.16
C PRO A 398 5.57 -5.60 17.59
N LYS A 399 5.82 -4.70 18.57
CA LYS A 399 6.02 -5.06 19.97
C LYS A 399 4.71 -5.51 20.62
N GLU A 400 3.65 -4.73 20.41
CA GLU A 400 2.33 -5.02 20.94
C GLU A 400 1.53 -6.01 20.08
N LYS A 401 2.06 -6.35 18.89
CA LYS A 401 1.41 -7.20 17.87
C LYS A 401 -0.01 -6.73 17.56
N ILE A 402 -0.21 -5.43 17.51
CA ILE A 402 -1.51 -4.79 17.29
C ILE A 402 -1.55 -4.01 15.98
N ILE A 403 -2.66 -4.11 15.28
CA ILE A 403 -2.96 -3.35 14.07
C ILE A 403 -4.23 -2.55 14.32
N GLY A 404 -4.22 -1.28 13.98
CA GLY A 404 -5.42 -0.45 13.92
C GLY A 404 -5.59 0.14 12.52
N ILE A 405 -6.78 -0.01 11.97
CA ILE A 405 -7.16 0.54 10.67
C ILE A 405 -8.43 1.34 10.84
N ILE A 406 -8.44 2.54 10.30
CA ILE A 406 -9.65 3.35 10.13
C ILE A 406 -9.72 3.86 8.70
N LEU A 407 -10.76 3.46 7.99
CA LEU A 407 -10.99 3.85 6.60
C LEU A 407 -12.18 4.82 6.54
N LYS A 408 -11.89 6.02 6.08
CA LYS A 408 -12.86 7.04 5.69
C LYS A 408 -12.72 7.27 4.18
N GLN A 409 -13.68 7.95 3.57
CA GLN A 409 -13.58 8.28 2.16
C GLN A 409 -14.00 9.75 1.98
N THR A 410 -13.12 10.64 2.47
CA THR A 410 -13.42 12.08 2.50
C THR A 410 -12.31 12.90 1.85
N GLN A 411 -12.69 14.06 1.30
CA GLN A 411 -11.80 15.03 0.69
C GLN A 411 -11.92 16.37 1.43
N GLY A 412 -10.79 17.02 1.70
CA GLY A 412 -10.78 18.37 2.26
C GLY A 412 -11.22 18.49 3.71
N SER A 413 -11.22 17.44 4.51
CA SER A 413 -11.62 17.46 5.92
C SER A 413 -10.53 18.04 6.82
N THR A 414 -10.42 19.36 6.87
CA THR A 414 -9.57 20.05 7.84
C THR A 414 -10.20 19.95 9.25
N GLY A 415 -9.38 19.60 10.27
CA GLY A 415 -9.82 19.49 11.66
C GLY A 415 -10.35 18.12 12.11
N ASP A 416 -10.44 17.14 11.21
CA ASP A 416 -10.80 15.77 11.59
C ASP A 416 -9.67 15.08 12.37
N GLN A 417 -9.89 14.87 13.66
CA GLN A 417 -8.97 14.20 14.57
C GLN A 417 -9.36 12.74 14.86
N THR A 418 -10.37 12.20 14.19
CA THR A 418 -10.92 10.87 14.50
C THR A 418 -9.86 9.78 14.40
N SER A 419 -9.00 9.82 13.39
CA SER A 419 -7.95 8.81 13.21
C SER A 419 -6.86 8.89 14.29
N TRP A 420 -6.50 10.09 14.74
CA TRP A 420 -5.55 10.27 15.83
C TRP A 420 -6.14 9.76 17.16
N LYS A 421 -7.39 10.14 17.48
CA LYS A 421 -8.10 9.63 18.66
C LYS A 421 -8.25 8.12 18.61
N PHE A 422 -8.58 7.56 17.46
CA PHE A 422 -8.69 6.11 17.26
C PHE A 422 -7.37 5.42 17.62
N LYS A 423 -6.24 5.85 17.05
CA LYS A 423 -4.93 5.26 17.36
C LYS A 423 -4.61 5.35 18.87
N GLN A 424 -4.80 6.53 19.48
CA GLN A 424 -4.57 6.72 20.90
C GLN A 424 -5.40 5.75 21.74
N MET A 425 -6.70 5.65 21.44
CA MET A 425 -7.61 4.80 22.20
C MET A 425 -7.33 3.31 22.02
N VAL A 426 -6.94 2.91 20.80
CA VAL A 426 -6.55 1.51 20.53
C VAL A 426 -5.35 1.13 21.40
N MET A 427 -4.31 1.95 21.44
CA MET A 427 -3.13 1.68 22.27
C MET A 427 -3.45 1.57 23.77
N THR A 428 -4.46 2.31 24.23
CA THR A 428 -4.90 2.25 25.63
C THR A 428 -5.80 1.04 25.94
N THR A 429 -6.22 0.24 24.94
CA THR A 429 -6.99 -0.99 25.22
C THR A 429 -6.15 -2.14 25.74
N ILE A 430 -4.83 -2.07 25.58
CA ILE A 430 -3.88 -3.09 26.02
C ILE A 430 -3.94 -3.20 27.55
N ASP A 431 -4.06 -4.42 28.09
CA ASP A 431 -4.36 -4.69 29.50
C ASP A 431 -3.48 -5.83 30.08
N ASP A 432 -2.23 -5.97 29.58
CA ASP A 432 -1.19 -6.88 30.05
C ASP A 432 0.15 -6.20 30.29
#